data_125f5d11df32fd8396d3fa1470c6f44f
#
_entry.id   125f5d11df32fd8396d3fa1470c6f44f
#
_cell.length_a   1.000
_cell.length_b   1.000
_cell.length_c   1.000
_cell.angle_alpha   90.00
_cell.angle_beta   90.00
_cell.angle_gamma   90.00
#
_symmetry.space_group_name_H-M   'P 1'
#
loop_
_entity.id
_entity.type
_entity.pdbx_description
1 polymer ?
#
loop_
_entity_poly.entity_id
_entity_poly.type
_entity_poly.pdbx_seq_one_letter_code
_entity_poly.pdbx_strand_id
1 'polypeptide(L)'
;MSVTPQTNTTLPGLAVALGERDDFVICGHVSPDGDCIGSQLALMHALRSLGKRAVCLLAKDEPIDARLAFLPGADGLVPAALYDGPAATFVAVDVPMRDRMNSAAAHLLDACAFSATIDHHAYDERMTDLAYVDPASASTTMLVWELAGLMGAERGAELAACCYTGLVTDTGRFQYQNT
;
A
#
# COMPACT_ATOMS: atom_id res chain seq x y z
N MET A 1 13.37 0.35 16.95
CA MET A 1 12.34 -0.18 16.05
C MET A 1 11.35 -0.95 16.89
N SER A 2 10.10 -0.57 16.85
CA SER A 2 9.02 -1.33 17.49
C SER A 2 8.76 -2.56 16.61
N VAL A 3 9.01 -3.75 17.11
CA VAL A 3 8.75 -5.01 16.39
C VAL A 3 7.34 -5.45 16.75
N THR A 4 6.44 -5.50 15.78
CA THR A 4 5.10 -6.06 15.97
C THR A 4 5.11 -7.56 15.71
N PRO A 5 4.13 -8.33 16.22
CA PRO A 5 4.00 -9.76 15.94
C PRO A 5 3.91 -10.06 14.42
N GLN A 6 3.35 -9.14 13.64
CA GLN A 6 3.21 -9.29 12.18
C GLN A 6 4.55 -9.19 11.45
N THR A 7 5.47 -8.34 11.92
CA THR A 7 6.72 -8.03 11.21
C THR A 7 7.64 -9.25 11.20
N ASN A 8 7.98 -9.73 10.00
CA ASN A 8 8.93 -10.84 9.80
C ASN A 8 10.06 -10.49 8.82
N THR A 9 10.14 -9.23 8.39
CA THR A 9 11.19 -8.71 7.53
C THR A 9 11.61 -7.31 7.96
N THR A 10 12.61 -6.74 7.31
CA THR A 10 13.00 -5.33 7.44
C THR A 10 12.56 -4.56 6.20
N LEU A 11 12.44 -3.23 6.29
CA LEU A 11 12.10 -2.42 5.11
C LEU A 11 13.11 -2.60 3.95
N PRO A 12 14.44 -2.64 4.18
CA PRO A 12 15.41 -3.02 3.13
C PRO A 12 15.20 -4.45 2.58
N GLY A 13 14.88 -5.42 3.45
CA GLY A 13 14.58 -6.80 3.03
C GLY A 13 13.35 -6.87 2.13
N LEU A 14 12.31 -6.09 2.48
CA LEU A 14 11.11 -5.96 1.66
C LEU A 14 11.41 -5.29 0.31
N ALA A 15 12.24 -4.24 0.29
CA ALA A 15 12.69 -3.58 -0.94
C ALA A 15 13.37 -4.55 -1.90
N VAL A 16 14.25 -5.40 -1.41
CA VAL A 16 14.90 -6.46 -2.20
C VAL A 16 13.86 -7.45 -2.73
N ALA A 17 12.99 -7.94 -1.87
CA ALA A 17 11.97 -8.93 -2.24
C ALA A 17 11.01 -8.41 -3.32
N LEU A 18 10.55 -7.16 -3.21
CA LEU A 18 9.69 -6.54 -4.24
C LEU A 18 10.49 -6.19 -5.51
N GLY A 19 11.77 -5.85 -5.37
CA GLY A 19 12.67 -5.58 -6.49
C GLY A 19 12.81 -6.75 -7.47
N GLU A 20 12.72 -7.99 -6.99
CA GLU A 20 12.83 -9.23 -7.77
C GLU A 20 11.52 -9.67 -8.43
N ARG A 21 10.41 -8.94 -8.25
CA ARG A 21 9.06 -9.33 -8.66
C ARG A 21 8.45 -8.38 -9.69
N ASP A 22 7.32 -8.82 -10.28
CA ASP A 22 6.52 -8.05 -11.23
C ASP A 22 5.02 -8.43 -11.09
N ASP A 23 4.16 -7.88 -11.94
CA ASP A 23 2.70 -8.10 -11.94
C ASP A 23 2.06 -7.81 -10.58
N PHE A 24 2.28 -6.56 -10.11
CA PHE A 24 1.80 -6.13 -8.82
C PHE A 24 0.33 -5.76 -8.82
N VAL A 25 -0.39 -6.30 -7.85
CA VAL A 25 -1.69 -5.83 -7.39
C VAL A 25 -1.49 -5.18 -6.03
N ILE A 26 -1.86 -3.92 -5.89
CA ILE A 26 -1.75 -3.15 -4.66
C ILE A 26 -3.16 -2.86 -4.15
N CYS A 27 -3.46 -3.23 -2.92
CA CYS A 27 -4.79 -3.06 -2.35
C CYS A 27 -4.71 -2.62 -0.88
N GLY A 28 -5.63 -1.76 -0.47
CA GLY A 28 -5.78 -1.31 0.91
C GLY A 28 -7.10 -1.79 1.54
N HIS A 29 -7.58 -1.05 2.54
CA HIS A 29 -8.80 -1.43 3.27
C HIS A 29 -10.11 -0.96 2.61
N VAL A 30 -11.26 -1.55 3.04
CA VAL A 30 -12.61 -1.33 2.46
C VAL A 30 -13.15 0.10 2.60
N SER A 31 -12.64 0.89 3.55
CA SER A 31 -13.06 2.29 3.76
C SER A 31 -11.88 3.23 3.53
N PRO A 32 -11.32 3.26 2.29
CA PRO A 32 -10.04 3.88 2.03
C PRO A 32 -10.08 5.39 2.29
N ASP A 33 -9.13 5.85 3.07
CA ASP A 33 -8.86 7.25 3.34
C ASP A 33 -7.66 7.78 2.55
N GLY A 34 -7.12 8.93 2.94
CA GLY A 34 -6.00 9.53 2.23
C GLY A 34 -4.70 8.78 2.37
N ASP A 35 -4.44 8.10 3.50
CA ASP A 35 -3.23 7.30 3.68
C ASP A 35 -3.32 5.99 2.88
N CYS A 36 -4.47 5.35 2.90
CA CYS A 36 -4.72 4.14 2.14
C CYS A 36 -4.57 4.36 0.62
N ILE A 37 -5.28 5.33 0.05
CA ILE A 37 -5.19 5.64 -1.38
C ILE A 37 -3.83 6.23 -1.75
N GLY A 38 -3.29 7.11 -0.91
CA GLY A 38 -1.96 7.68 -1.10
C GLY A 38 -0.87 6.62 -1.13
N SER A 39 -0.90 5.64 -0.23
CA SER A 39 0.06 4.54 -0.16
C SER A 39 -0.01 3.63 -1.39
N GLN A 40 -1.23 3.28 -1.84
CA GLN A 40 -1.42 2.49 -3.06
C GLN A 40 -0.82 3.18 -4.28
N LEU A 41 -1.21 4.44 -4.51
CA LEU A 41 -0.77 5.20 -5.68
C LEU A 41 0.73 5.51 -5.63
N ALA A 42 1.26 5.88 -4.47
CA ALA A 42 2.69 6.12 -4.29
C ALA A 42 3.52 4.86 -4.62
N LEU A 43 3.12 3.70 -4.12
CA LEU A 43 3.80 2.44 -4.42
C LEU A 43 3.69 2.08 -5.90
N MET A 44 2.53 2.28 -6.52
CA MET A 44 2.35 2.09 -7.96
C MET A 44 3.30 2.97 -8.78
N HIS A 45 3.41 4.27 -8.45
CA HIS A 45 4.34 5.18 -9.14
C HIS A 45 5.79 4.74 -8.95
N ALA A 46 6.19 4.33 -7.74
CA ALA A 46 7.52 3.80 -7.47
C ALA A 46 7.83 2.57 -8.34
N LEU A 47 6.95 1.58 -8.35
CA LEU A 47 7.13 0.35 -9.12
C LEU A 47 7.19 0.61 -10.63
N ARG A 48 6.30 1.48 -11.13
CA ARG A 48 6.28 1.86 -12.55
C ARG A 48 7.53 2.63 -12.98
N SER A 49 8.12 3.46 -12.13
CA SER A 49 9.40 4.14 -12.41
C SER A 49 10.57 3.17 -12.57
N LEU A 50 10.46 1.97 -11.98
CA LEU A 50 11.39 0.85 -12.12
C LEU A 50 11.05 -0.08 -13.30
N GLY A 51 10.08 0.29 -14.15
CA GLY A 51 9.67 -0.50 -15.32
C GLY A 51 8.78 -1.70 -14.98
N LYS A 52 8.22 -1.77 -13.77
CA LYS A 52 7.37 -2.87 -13.32
C LYS A 52 5.89 -2.62 -13.64
N ARG A 53 5.13 -3.70 -13.83
CA ARG A 53 3.69 -3.66 -13.99
C ARG A 53 3.03 -3.58 -12.60
N ALA A 54 2.21 -2.57 -12.37
CA ALA A 54 1.51 -2.38 -11.12
C ALA A 54 0.13 -1.77 -11.33
N VAL A 55 -0.88 -2.27 -10.62
CA VAL A 55 -2.25 -1.79 -10.60
C VAL A 55 -2.72 -1.63 -9.16
N CYS A 56 -3.50 -0.57 -8.91
CA CYS A 56 -4.14 -0.35 -7.62
C CYS A 56 -5.59 -0.80 -7.67
N LEU A 57 -6.01 -1.61 -6.70
CA LEU A 57 -7.36 -2.10 -6.59
C LEU A 57 -8.07 -1.54 -5.36
N LEU A 58 -9.36 -1.29 -5.50
CA LEU A 58 -10.24 -0.94 -4.39
C LEU A 58 -10.82 -2.22 -3.77
N ALA A 59 -10.70 -2.36 -2.46
CA ALA A 59 -11.38 -3.41 -1.70
C ALA A 59 -12.88 -3.07 -1.47
N LYS A 60 -13.51 -2.41 -2.45
CA LYS A 60 -14.91 -1.98 -2.45
C LYS A 60 -15.38 -1.76 -3.88
N ASP A 61 -16.68 -1.73 -4.08
CA ASP A 61 -17.28 -1.53 -5.42
C ASP A 61 -17.61 -0.06 -5.69
N GLU A 62 -17.77 0.76 -4.63
CA GLU A 62 -18.05 2.17 -4.76
C GLU A 62 -16.79 2.99 -5.10
N PRO A 63 -16.95 4.16 -5.72
CA PRO A 63 -15.83 5.07 -5.97
C PRO A 63 -15.15 5.54 -4.70
N ILE A 64 -13.92 6.02 -4.82
CA ILE A 64 -13.22 6.72 -3.74
C ILE A 64 -13.90 8.04 -3.42
N ASP A 65 -13.60 8.62 -2.26
CA ASP A 65 -14.02 9.98 -1.92
C ASP A 65 -13.55 10.97 -3.01
N ALA A 66 -14.46 11.79 -3.49
CA ALA A 66 -14.19 12.78 -4.54
C ALA A 66 -13.06 13.76 -4.15
N ARG A 67 -12.82 13.95 -2.86
CA ARG A 67 -11.72 14.77 -2.33
C ARG A 67 -10.33 14.16 -2.60
N LEU A 68 -10.26 12.88 -2.92
CA LEU A 68 -9.01 12.17 -3.26
C LEU A 68 -8.83 11.98 -4.77
N ALA A 69 -9.83 12.32 -5.58
CA ALA A 69 -9.81 12.12 -7.04
C ALA A 69 -8.75 12.98 -7.77
N PHE A 70 -8.16 13.97 -7.10
CA PHE A 70 -7.07 14.78 -7.66
C PHE A 70 -5.72 14.07 -7.63
N LEU A 71 -5.58 12.97 -6.88
CA LEU A 71 -4.31 12.26 -6.75
C LEU A 71 -3.88 11.65 -8.08
N PRO A 72 -2.60 11.79 -8.46
CA PRO A 72 -2.08 11.20 -9.68
C PRO A 72 -2.31 9.69 -9.74
N GLY A 73 -3.00 9.22 -10.78
CA GLY A 73 -3.34 7.81 -10.98
C GLY A 73 -4.65 7.35 -10.31
N ALA A 74 -5.39 8.24 -9.62
CA ALA A 74 -6.65 7.90 -8.97
C ALA A 74 -7.74 7.44 -9.96
N ASP A 75 -7.71 7.91 -11.19
CA ASP A 75 -8.58 7.52 -12.29
C ASP A 75 -8.33 6.08 -12.78
N GLY A 76 -7.18 5.50 -12.44
CA GLY A 76 -6.81 4.11 -12.74
C GLY A 76 -7.16 3.10 -11.64
N LEU A 77 -7.80 3.51 -10.55
CA LEU A 77 -8.25 2.61 -9.49
C LEU A 77 -9.40 1.73 -9.96
N VAL A 78 -9.27 0.43 -9.78
CA VAL A 78 -10.27 -0.56 -10.24
C VAL A 78 -10.82 -1.32 -9.03
N PRO A 79 -12.15 -1.50 -8.88
CA PRO A 79 -12.70 -2.42 -7.90
C PRO A 79 -12.11 -3.83 -8.05
N ALA A 80 -11.69 -4.46 -6.95
CA ALA A 80 -11.10 -5.79 -6.98
C ALA A 80 -12.03 -6.83 -7.63
N ALA A 81 -13.34 -6.65 -7.49
CA ALA A 81 -14.36 -7.54 -8.08
C ALA A 81 -14.42 -7.47 -9.63
N LEU A 82 -13.86 -6.43 -10.23
CA LEU A 82 -13.84 -6.22 -11.69
C LEU A 82 -12.46 -6.51 -12.31
N TYR A 83 -11.49 -6.88 -11.50
CA TYR A 83 -10.12 -7.14 -11.97
C TYR A 83 -9.96 -8.60 -12.41
N ASP A 84 -9.55 -8.81 -13.65
CA ASP A 84 -9.29 -10.10 -14.27
C ASP A 84 -7.85 -10.27 -14.82
N GLY A 85 -6.97 -9.30 -14.47
CA GLY A 85 -5.58 -9.30 -14.91
C GLY A 85 -4.66 -10.17 -14.05
N PRO A 86 -3.35 -10.19 -14.38
CA PRO A 86 -2.35 -10.94 -13.61
C PRO A 86 -2.16 -10.37 -12.20
N ALA A 87 -2.03 -11.26 -11.21
CA ALA A 87 -1.80 -10.93 -9.81
C ALA A 87 -0.70 -11.84 -9.23
N ALA A 88 0.51 -11.79 -9.83
CA ALA A 88 1.61 -12.61 -9.34
C ALA A 88 2.10 -12.15 -7.96
N THR A 89 2.09 -10.85 -7.72
CA THR A 89 2.51 -10.23 -6.46
C THR A 89 1.38 -9.37 -5.88
N PHE A 90 0.88 -9.72 -4.71
CA PHE A 90 -0.09 -8.91 -3.99
C PHE A 90 0.60 -8.08 -2.90
N VAL A 91 0.37 -6.77 -2.87
CA VAL A 91 0.86 -5.90 -1.80
C VAL A 91 -0.30 -5.25 -1.07
N ALA A 92 -0.48 -5.62 0.18
CA ALA A 92 -1.41 -5.00 1.10
C ALA A 92 -0.76 -3.74 1.70
N VAL A 93 -1.40 -2.57 1.55
CA VAL A 93 -0.93 -1.32 2.12
C VAL A 93 -2.01 -0.72 3.01
N ASP A 94 -1.61 -0.25 4.17
CA ASP A 94 -2.52 0.41 5.12
C ASP A 94 -3.74 -0.44 5.48
N VAL A 95 -3.53 -1.74 5.65
CA VAL A 95 -4.57 -2.70 6.00
C VAL A 95 -4.01 -3.76 6.96
N PRO A 96 -4.36 -3.67 8.26
CA PRO A 96 -3.73 -4.49 9.29
C PRO A 96 -4.19 -5.95 9.27
N MET A 97 -5.40 -6.23 8.75
CA MET A 97 -6.00 -7.55 8.81
C MET A 97 -6.87 -7.83 7.57
N ARG A 98 -7.03 -9.13 7.28
CA ARG A 98 -7.79 -9.63 6.15
C ARG A 98 -9.24 -9.18 6.13
N ASP A 99 -9.89 -9.09 7.29
CA ASP A 99 -11.30 -8.71 7.44
C ASP A 99 -11.58 -7.24 7.06
N ARG A 100 -10.52 -6.46 6.87
CA ARG A 100 -10.60 -5.10 6.34
C ARG A 100 -10.55 -5.04 4.81
N MET A 101 -10.52 -6.19 4.12
CA MET A 101 -10.65 -6.32 2.66
C MET A 101 -12.02 -6.93 2.31
N ASN A 102 -12.52 -6.64 1.10
CA ASN A 102 -13.67 -7.40 0.58
C ASN A 102 -13.24 -8.80 0.09
N SER A 103 -14.22 -9.66 -0.17
CA SER A 103 -13.98 -11.04 -0.60
C SER A 103 -13.19 -11.15 -1.91
N ALA A 104 -13.36 -10.20 -2.84
CA ALA A 104 -12.64 -10.21 -4.11
C ALA A 104 -11.14 -9.90 -3.91
N ALA A 105 -10.79 -8.87 -3.12
CA ALA A 105 -9.41 -8.57 -2.78
C ALA A 105 -8.76 -9.72 -1.99
N ALA A 106 -9.49 -10.30 -1.03
CA ALA A 106 -9.04 -11.45 -0.26
C ALA A 106 -8.79 -12.68 -1.13
N HIS A 107 -9.60 -12.91 -2.17
CA HIS A 107 -9.39 -14.01 -3.13
C HIS A 107 -8.11 -13.80 -3.97
N LEU A 108 -7.84 -12.58 -4.41
CA LEU A 108 -6.59 -12.25 -5.12
C LEU A 108 -5.35 -12.45 -4.23
N LEU A 109 -5.43 -12.07 -2.96
CA LEU A 109 -4.39 -12.34 -1.96
C LEU A 109 -4.12 -13.85 -1.82
N ASP A 110 -5.16 -14.68 -1.78
CA ASP A 110 -5.01 -16.15 -1.66
C ASP A 110 -4.46 -16.81 -2.92
N ALA A 111 -4.72 -16.21 -4.08
CA ALA A 111 -4.36 -16.79 -5.38
C ALA A 111 -2.99 -16.33 -5.88
N CYS A 112 -2.39 -15.26 -5.30
CA CYS A 112 -1.11 -14.74 -5.74
C CYS A 112 0.05 -15.70 -5.42
N ALA A 113 1.15 -15.57 -6.19
CA ALA A 113 2.36 -16.37 -5.96
C ALA A 113 3.20 -15.84 -4.79
N PHE A 114 3.05 -14.56 -4.45
CA PHE A 114 3.75 -13.91 -3.35
C PHE A 114 2.93 -12.73 -2.83
N SER A 115 2.95 -12.55 -1.52
CA SER A 115 2.22 -11.48 -0.85
C SER A 115 3.10 -10.69 0.12
N ALA A 116 2.84 -9.39 0.24
CA ALA A 116 3.53 -8.52 1.18
C ALA A 116 2.57 -7.53 1.85
N THR A 117 2.91 -7.11 3.08
CA THR A 117 2.22 -6.03 3.82
C THR A 117 3.19 -4.90 4.14
N ILE A 118 2.72 -3.68 3.95
CA ILE A 118 3.35 -2.44 4.42
C ILE A 118 2.28 -1.67 5.18
N ASP A 119 2.48 -1.48 6.49
CA ASP A 119 1.45 -0.88 7.35
C ASP A 119 2.08 -0.18 8.57
N HIS A 120 1.34 0.72 9.18
CA HIS A 120 1.68 1.30 10.47
C HIS A 120 0.69 0.92 11.60
N HIS A 121 -0.33 0.14 11.29
CA HIS A 121 -1.29 -0.37 12.28
C HIS A 121 -0.80 -1.69 12.87
N ALA A 122 -0.51 -1.72 14.17
CA ALA A 122 -0.15 -2.96 14.86
C ALA A 122 -1.35 -3.91 14.96
N TYR A 123 -1.13 -5.18 14.66
CA TYR A 123 -2.10 -6.26 14.81
C TYR A 123 -1.39 -7.54 15.25
N ASP A 124 -2.12 -8.54 15.72
CA ASP A 124 -1.52 -9.75 16.30
C ASP A 124 -1.15 -10.80 15.23
N GLU A 125 -1.82 -10.79 14.08
CA GLU A 125 -1.68 -11.81 13.05
C GLU A 125 -1.08 -11.23 11.76
N ARG A 126 -0.21 -12.02 11.12
CA ARG A 126 0.32 -11.73 9.79
C ARG A 126 -0.52 -12.41 8.73
N MET A 127 -0.95 -11.67 7.69
CA MET A 127 -1.78 -12.19 6.60
C MET A 127 -1.03 -12.43 5.28
N THR A 128 0.25 -12.09 5.21
CA THR A 128 1.07 -12.15 3.97
C THR A 128 2.39 -12.88 4.22
N ASP A 129 3.09 -13.29 3.14
CA ASP A 129 4.39 -13.97 3.24
C ASP A 129 5.44 -13.10 3.93
N LEU A 130 5.55 -11.84 3.52
CA LEU A 130 6.38 -10.85 4.19
C LEU A 130 5.53 -9.69 4.70
N ALA A 131 5.81 -9.23 5.90
CA ALA A 131 5.18 -8.06 6.48
C ALA A 131 6.20 -7.16 7.16
N TYR A 132 6.13 -5.88 6.85
CA TYR A 132 6.80 -4.82 7.58
C TYR A 132 5.75 -3.85 8.13
N VAL A 133 5.64 -3.83 9.45
CA VAL A 133 4.68 -2.98 10.16
C VAL A 133 5.43 -2.17 11.20
N ASP A 134 5.33 -0.83 11.11
CA ASP A 134 5.99 0.08 12.06
C ASP A 134 4.99 1.07 12.68
N PRO A 135 4.46 0.77 13.86
CA PRO A 135 3.52 1.67 14.56
C PRO A 135 4.11 3.00 15.03
N ALA A 136 5.42 3.19 14.90
CA ALA A 136 6.06 4.48 15.17
C ALA A 136 6.02 5.40 13.95
N SER A 137 5.67 4.89 12.77
CA SER A 137 5.46 5.70 11.57
C SER A 137 4.17 6.51 11.69
N ALA A 138 4.21 7.79 11.29
CA ALA A 138 3.05 8.66 11.32
C ALA A 138 1.97 8.28 10.29
N SER A 139 2.35 7.51 9.26
CA SER A 139 1.45 7.01 8.20
C SER A 139 2.12 5.89 7.41
N THR A 140 1.35 5.08 6.72
CA THR A 140 1.86 4.06 5.78
C THR A 140 2.55 4.71 4.57
N THR A 141 2.09 5.88 4.12
CA THR A 141 2.74 6.63 3.03
C THR A 141 4.18 7.02 3.34
N MET A 142 4.55 7.27 4.60
CA MET A 142 5.95 7.49 4.98
C MET A 142 6.81 6.24 4.76
N LEU A 143 6.30 5.07 5.11
CA LEU A 143 6.98 3.79 4.87
C LEU A 143 7.15 3.52 3.38
N VAL A 144 6.13 3.82 2.58
CA VAL A 144 6.19 3.71 1.11
C VAL A 144 7.22 4.68 0.51
N TRP A 145 7.32 5.90 1.03
CA TRP A 145 8.35 6.87 0.62
C TRP A 145 9.77 6.35 0.86
N GLU A 146 10.01 5.77 2.04
CA GLU A 146 11.31 5.20 2.39
C GLU A 146 11.61 3.97 1.53
N LEU A 147 10.61 3.06 1.38
CA LEU A 147 10.71 1.87 0.55
C LEU A 147 11.07 2.21 -0.91
N ALA A 148 10.40 3.20 -1.50
CA ALA A 148 10.70 3.67 -2.85
C ALA A 148 12.16 4.10 -3.01
N GLY A 149 12.70 4.82 -2.01
CA GLY A 149 14.11 5.20 -1.99
C GLY A 149 15.06 4.01 -1.89
N LEU A 150 14.74 3.02 -1.04
CA LEU A 150 15.52 1.79 -0.90
C LEU A 150 15.52 0.93 -2.16
N MET A 151 14.42 0.96 -2.93
CA MET A 151 14.30 0.27 -4.22
C MET A 151 15.03 1.00 -5.35
N GLY A 152 15.50 2.24 -5.14
CA GLY A 152 16.08 3.09 -6.18
C GLY A 152 15.04 3.67 -7.14
N ALA A 153 13.78 3.73 -6.75
CA ALA A 153 12.70 4.30 -7.54
C ALA A 153 12.81 5.84 -7.61
N GLU A 154 12.32 6.41 -8.71
CA GLU A 154 12.18 7.86 -8.82
C GLU A 154 11.08 8.36 -7.87
N ARG A 155 11.46 9.23 -6.94
CA ARG A 155 10.53 9.89 -6.02
C ARG A 155 10.10 11.25 -6.57
N GLY A 156 9.45 11.21 -7.75
CA GLY A 156 8.98 12.39 -8.47
C GLY A 156 7.74 13.05 -7.82
N ALA A 157 7.23 14.09 -8.48
CA ALA A 157 6.14 14.91 -7.97
C ALA A 157 4.83 14.11 -7.73
N GLU A 158 4.53 13.13 -8.58
CA GLU A 158 3.33 12.31 -8.46
C GLU A 158 3.36 11.44 -7.20
N LEU A 159 4.47 10.71 -6.98
CA LEU A 159 4.67 9.92 -5.78
C LEU A 159 4.67 10.81 -4.53
N ALA A 160 5.35 11.96 -4.58
CA ALA A 160 5.41 12.90 -3.48
C ALA A 160 4.02 13.46 -3.11
N ALA A 161 3.17 13.79 -4.09
CA ALA A 161 1.80 14.25 -3.86
C ALA A 161 0.95 13.19 -3.15
N CYS A 162 1.07 11.92 -3.56
CA CYS A 162 0.39 10.80 -2.91
C CYS A 162 0.86 10.63 -1.45
N CYS A 163 2.17 10.59 -1.21
CA CYS A 163 2.72 10.46 0.13
C CYS A 163 2.36 11.64 1.04
N TYR A 164 2.43 12.86 0.52
CA TYR A 164 2.07 14.05 1.29
C TYR A 164 0.58 14.04 1.70
N THR A 165 -0.30 13.61 0.79
CA THR A 165 -1.73 13.51 1.09
C THR A 165 -2.00 12.52 2.21
N GLY A 166 -1.41 11.32 2.16
CA GLY A 166 -1.56 10.33 3.22
C GLY A 166 -1.04 10.85 4.56
N LEU A 167 0.18 11.38 4.59
CA LEU A 167 0.75 11.95 5.81
C LEU A 167 -0.12 13.05 6.42
N VAL A 168 -0.63 13.99 5.61
CA VAL A 168 -1.46 15.10 6.09
C VAL A 168 -2.80 14.62 6.62
N THR A 169 -3.43 13.64 5.96
CA THR A 169 -4.74 13.14 6.39
C THR A 169 -4.63 12.32 7.66
N ASP A 170 -3.66 11.42 7.74
CA ASP A 170 -3.51 10.50 8.86
C ASP A 170 -3.01 11.18 10.14
N THR A 171 -2.20 12.23 10.02
CA THR A 171 -1.77 13.07 11.15
C THR A 171 -2.77 14.16 11.55
N GLY A 172 -3.96 14.20 10.90
CA GLY A 172 -4.92 15.26 11.12
C GLY A 172 -4.32 16.64 10.89
N ARG A 173 -3.56 16.80 9.82
CA ARG A 173 -2.82 18.03 9.50
C ARG A 173 -1.77 18.39 10.57
N PHE A 174 -1.04 17.37 11.02
CA PHE A 174 0.00 17.48 12.05
C PHE A 174 -0.53 17.88 13.44
N GLN A 175 -1.78 17.51 13.77
CA GLN A 175 -2.42 17.85 15.05
C GLN A 175 -2.62 16.61 15.94
N TYR A 176 -2.43 15.39 15.43
CA TYR A 176 -2.59 14.16 16.19
C TYR A 176 -1.27 13.75 16.87
N GLN A 177 -1.37 12.82 17.82
CA GLN A 177 -0.22 12.36 18.60
C GLN A 177 0.77 11.50 17.82
N ASN A 178 0.38 11.01 16.65
CA ASN A 178 1.22 10.25 15.74
C ASN A 178 2.12 11.12 14.83
N THR A 179 2.24 12.41 15.14
CA THR A 179 3.02 13.38 14.36
C THR A 179 4.42 13.54 14.92
#